data_ccb521f5b0e95c44844c1e342257ce7a
#
_entry.id   ccb521f5b0e95c44844c1e342257ce7a
#
_cell.length_a   1.000
_cell.length_b   1.000
_cell.length_c   1.000
_cell.angle_alpha   90.00
_cell.angle_beta   90.00
_cell.angle_gamma   90.00
#
_symmetry.space_group_name_H-M   'P 1'
#
loop_
_entity.id
_entity.type
_entity.pdbx_description
1 polymer ?
#
loop_
_entity_poly.entity_id
_entity_poly.type
_entity_poly.pdbx_seq_one_letter_code
_entity_poly.pdbx_strand_id
1 'polypeptide(L)'
;QDEPKFLTPSEIKEKLKDEMPIKFGSPLFSKLRKEYWKLDHVKGNALIFAIADFHDDQSMQWSSNALISYLYGVKHEFTRDKDGQLIISPLKIEKHQVGNKTIPSGYFFQDEAENISAVLFSSSGTISKFNRIGRQAGYGPENIIMHRFGTCHDHDPNAFLPKQFAYTVTTNSNETWGEGLSMFHNPNAKHPVPEALFPSIAHHYYDNGQIVSHLPEFHPYSSMTINMKIEA
;
A
#
# COMPACT_ATOMS: atom_id res chain seq x y z
N GLN A 1 11.55 -25.10 -13.73
CA GLN A 1 11.03 -23.88 -13.12
C GLN A 1 10.67 -22.98 -14.27
N ASP A 2 9.38 -22.66 -14.42
CA ASP A 2 8.91 -21.72 -15.44
C ASP A 2 9.54 -20.35 -15.17
N GLU A 3 10.05 -19.70 -16.21
CA GLU A 3 10.57 -18.34 -16.09
C GLU A 3 9.47 -17.39 -15.58
N PRO A 4 9.77 -16.46 -14.68
CA PRO A 4 8.77 -15.53 -14.18
C PRO A 4 8.21 -14.71 -15.35
N LYS A 5 6.93 -14.91 -15.65
CA LYS A 5 6.24 -14.18 -16.72
C LYS A 5 5.95 -12.75 -16.25
N PHE A 6 6.73 -11.79 -16.72
CA PHE A 6 6.43 -10.37 -16.48
C PHE A 6 5.15 -9.96 -17.23
N LEU A 7 4.25 -9.33 -16.50
CA LEU A 7 3.01 -8.81 -17.08
C LEU A 7 3.30 -7.55 -17.89
N THR A 8 2.59 -7.41 -19.00
CA THR A 8 2.60 -6.17 -19.80
C THR A 8 1.85 -5.05 -19.07
N PRO A 9 2.10 -3.77 -19.38
CA PRO A 9 1.36 -2.65 -18.81
C PRO A 9 -0.16 -2.75 -18.98
N SER A 10 -0.65 -3.34 -20.07
CA SER A 10 -2.08 -3.56 -20.29
C SER A 10 -2.66 -4.65 -19.40
N GLU A 11 -1.95 -5.77 -19.21
CA GLU A 11 -2.35 -6.84 -18.28
C GLU A 11 -2.36 -6.33 -16.83
N ILE A 12 -1.39 -5.48 -16.46
CA ILE A 12 -1.35 -4.81 -15.16
C ILE A 12 -2.60 -3.93 -14.98
N LYS A 13 -2.93 -3.12 -15.97
CA LYS A 13 -4.09 -2.22 -15.93
C LYS A 13 -5.40 -2.99 -15.78
N GLU A 14 -5.56 -4.10 -16.47
CA GLU A 14 -6.72 -4.99 -16.36
C GLU A 14 -6.83 -5.60 -14.95
N LYS A 15 -5.74 -6.12 -14.40
CA LYS A 15 -5.72 -6.67 -13.04
C LYS A 15 -6.06 -5.61 -11.99
N LEU A 16 -5.49 -4.40 -12.09
CA LEU A 16 -5.73 -3.30 -11.16
C LEU A 16 -7.18 -2.83 -11.17
N LYS A 17 -7.87 -2.96 -12.29
CA LYS A 17 -9.23 -2.46 -12.45
C LYS A 17 -10.23 -3.26 -11.60
N ASP A 18 -10.17 -4.58 -11.66
CA ASP A 18 -11.21 -5.45 -11.12
C ASP A 18 -10.67 -6.64 -10.30
N GLU A 19 -9.63 -7.34 -10.77
CA GLU A 19 -9.15 -8.57 -10.13
C GLU A 19 -8.58 -8.31 -8.74
N MET A 20 -7.68 -7.34 -8.61
CA MET A 20 -7.03 -7.00 -7.36
C MET A 20 -8.01 -6.40 -6.33
N PRO A 21 -8.89 -5.45 -6.70
CA PRO A 21 -9.94 -4.99 -5.79
C PRO A 21 -10.83 -6.11 -5.25
N ILE A 22 -11.16 -7.12 -6.07
CA ILE A 22 -11.94 -8.28 -5.61
C ILE A 22 -11.15 -9.16 -4.63
N LYS A 23 -9.83 -9.32 -4.85
CA LYS A 23 -8.97 -10.09 -3.93
C LYS A 23 -8.90 -9.45 -2.55
N PHE A 24 -8.84 -8.13 -2.44
CA PHE A 24 -8.93 -7.41 -1.17
C PHE A 24 -10.35 -7.34 -0.61
N GLY A 25 -11.30 -7.06 -1.48
CA GLY A 25 -12.69 -6.82 -1.10
C GLY A 25 -13.34 -8.01 -0.43
N SER A 26 -13.11 -9.21 -0.92
CA SER A 26 -13.74 -10.41 -0.36
C SER A 26 -13.33 -10.69 1.09
N PRO A 27 -12.04 -10.66 1.46
CA PRO A 27 -11.62 -10.79 2.86
C PRO A 27 -12.10 -9.65 3.74
N LEU A 28 -12.00 -8.40 3.29
CA LEU A 28 -12.43 -7.23 4.06
C LEU A 28 -13.93 -7.26 4.34
N PHE A 29 -14.75 -7.56 3.33
CA PHE A 29 -16.18 -7.71 3.51
C PHE A 29 -16.54 -8.86 4.46
N SER A 30 -15.83 -9.98 4.36
CA SER A 30 -16.00 -11.10 5.32
C SER A 30 -15.64 -10.69 6.74
N LYS A 31 -14.64 -9.83 6.94
CA LYS A 31 -14.26 -9.29 8.25
C LYS A 31 -15.29 -8.29 8.79
N LEU A 32 -15.84 -7.44 7.92
CA LEU A 32 -16.91 -6.51 8.29
C LEU A 32 -18.12 -7.28 8.86
N ARG A 33 -18.55 -8.34 8.21
CA ARG A 33 -19.67 -9.16 8.65
C ARG A 33 -19.47 -9.90 9.98
N LYS A 34 -18.25 -9.96 10.51
CA LYS A 34 -17.95 -10.56 11.82
C LYS A 34 -18.17 -9.61 12.98
N GLU A 35 -18.42 -8.33 12.70
CA GLU A 35 -18.82 -7.32 13.69
C GLU A 35 -17.91 -7.25 14.93
N TYR A 36 -16.58 -7.30 14.71
CA TYR A 36 -15.58 -7.32 15.79
C TYR A 36 -15.72 -6.14 16.78
N TRP A 37 -16.31 -5.02 16.36
CA TRP A 37 -16.57 -3.86 17.22
C TRP A 37 -17.57 -4.15 18.34
N LYS A 38 -18.31 -5.27 18.28
CA LYS A 38 -19.22 -5.72 19.34
C LYS A 38 -18.52 -6.46 20.47
N LEU A 39 -17.24 -6.87 20.28
CA LEU A 39 -16.46 -7.56 21.31
C LEU A 39 -16.09 -6.58 22.44
N ASP A 40 -16.20 -7.00 23.70
CA ASP A 40 -16.03 -6.15 24.87
C ASP A 40 -14.69 -5.39 24.90
N HIS A 41 -13.59 -6.04 24.44
CA HIS A 41 -12.27 -5.44 24.38
C HIS A 41 -12.04 -4.52 23.17
N VAL A 42 -12.97 -4.48 22.21
CA VAL A 42 -12.92 -3.62 21.02
C VAL A 42 -13.89 -2.46 21.12
N LYS A 43 -15.01 -2.68 21.81
CA LYS A 43 -16.11 -1.72 21.92
C LYS A 43 -15.62 -0.34 22.39
N GLY A 44 -15.99 0.69 21.62
CA GLY A 44 -15.59 2.08 21.92
C GLY A 44 -14.16 2.45 21.57
N ASN A 45 -13.40 1.54 20.95
CA ASN A 45 -12.04 1.77 20.50
C ASN A 45 -11.91 1.81 18.97
N ALA A 46 -10.83 2.40 18.49
CA ALA A 46 -10.49 2.36 17.08
C ALA A 46 -10.21 0.92 16.64
N LEU A 47 -10.83 0.47 15.54
CA LEU A 47 -10.64 -0.85 14.96
C LEU A 47 -9.94 -0.74 13.61
N ILE A 48 -8.74 -1.31 13.50
CA ILE A 48 -7.93 -1.32 12.28
C ILE A 48 -7.88 -2.74 11.74
N PHE A 49 -8.15 -2.92 10.45
CA PHE A 49 -7.88 -4.16 9.75
C PHE A 49 -6.50 -4.09 9.11
N ALA A 50 -5.57 -4.94 9.57
CA ALA A 50 -4.24 -5.05 8.98
C ALA A 50 -4.25 -6.12 7.89
N ILE A 51 -3.77 -5.78 6.70
CA ILE A 51 -3.69 -6.65 5.54
C ILE A 51 -2.30 -6.59 4.91
N ALA A 52 -1.87 -7.70 4.35
CA ALA A 52 -0.65 -7.81 3.56
C ALA A 52 -0.96 -8.61 2.30
N ASP A 53 -0.30 -8.26 1.21
CA ASP A 53 -0.54 -8.87 -0.09
C ASP A 53 0.65 -9.70 -0.53
N PHE A 54 0.47 -11.01 -0.54
CA PHE A 54 1.48 -12.00 -0.94
C PHE A 54 0.91 -13.02 -1.93
N HIS A 55 -0.15 -12.67 -2.65
CA HIS A 55 -0.83 -13.62 -3.54
C HIS A 55 -0.14 -13.80 -4.90
N ASP A 56 0.80 -12.92 -5.25
CA ASP A 56 1.49 -12.89 -6.54
C ASP A 56 2.87 -12.24 -6.35
N ASP A 57 3.90 -12.70 -7.03
CA ASP A 57 5.28 -12.20 -6.93
C ASP A 57 5.40 -10.70 -7.26
N GLN A 58 4.45 -10.14 -8.01
CA GLN A 58 4.41 -8.73 -8.42
C GLN A 58 3.37 -7.90 -7.66
N SER A 59 2.53 -8.52 -6.83
CA SER A 59 1.41 -7.85 -6.15
C SER A 59 1.87 -6.66 -5.29
N MET A 60 3.07 -6.73 -4.72
CA MET A 60 3.64 -5.69 -3.85
C MET A 60 3.92 -4.36 -4.56
N GLN A 61 3.97 -4.33 -5.90
CA GLN A 61 4.31 -3.11 -6.67
C GLN A 61 3.09 -2.23 -6.97
N TRP A 62 1.86 -2.76 -6.90
CA TRP A 62 0.66 -2.10 -7.42
C TRP A 62 -0.59 -2.24 -6.56
N SER A 63 -0.55 -3.11 -5.56
CA SER A 63 -1.71 -3.44 -4.74
C SER A 63 -2.30 -2.24 -3.99
N SER A 64 -1.49 -1.24 -3.62
CA SER A 64 -1.98 -0.04 -2.94
C SER A 64 -2.98 0.75 -3.78
N ASN A 65 -2.78 0.89 -5.09
CA ASN A 65 -3.70 1.59 -5.98
C ASN A 65 -5.04 0.85 -6.13
N ALA A 66 -4.99 -0.48 -6.23
CA ALA A 66 -6.19 -1.30 -6.27
C ALA A 66 -6.97 -1.22 -4.95
N LEU A 67 -6.25 -1.16 -3.83
CA LEU A 67 -6.85 -1.02 -2.50
C LEU A 67 -7.54 0.34 -2.33
N ILE A 68 -6.91 1.44 -2.77
CA ILE A 68 -7.52 2.77 -2.80
C ILE A 68 -8.84 2.73 -3.59
N SER A 69 -8.82 2.15 -4.79
CA SER A 69 -10.01 2.04 -5.63
C SER A 69 -11.13 1.29 -4.93
N TYR A 70 -10.82 0.21 -4.24
CA TYR A 70 -11.81 -0.58 -3.51
C TYR A 70 -12.32 0.14 -2.25
N LEU A 71 -11.42 0.69 -1.43
CA LEU A 71 -11.78 1.29 -0.13
C LEU A 71 -12.63 2.56 -0.30
N TYR A 72 -12.24 3.42 -1.23
CA TYR A 72 -12.88 4.73 -1.41
C TYR A 72 -13.82 4.81 -2.62
N GLY A 73 -13.83 3.80 -3.48
CA GLY A 73 -14.67 3.82 -4.67
C GLY A 73 -14.27 4.90 -5.68
N VAL A 74 -12.99 5.28 -5.69
CA VAL A 74 -12.47 6.37 -6.53
C VAL A 74 -11.17 5.93 -7.20
N LYS A 75 -11.01 6.32 -8.46
CA LYS A 75 -9.79 6.22 -9.24
C LYS A 75 -9.40 7.61 -9.71
N HIS A 76 -8.14 7.95 -9.63
CA HIS A 76 -7.63 9.20 -10.20
C HIS A 76 -7.19 9.01 -11.65
N GLU A 77 -7.65 9.91 -12.53
CA GLU A 77 -7.10 10.07 -13.86
C GLU A 77 -6.23 11.32 -13.89
N PHE A 78 -5.13 11.23 -14.61
CA PHE A 78 -4.12 12.28 -14.70
C PHE A 78 -4.05 12.79 -16.13
N THR A 79 -4.25 14.10 -16.31
CA THR A 79 -4.07 14.80 -17.57
C THR A 79 -3.18 16.01 -17.36
N ARG A 80 -2.65 16.59 -18.45
CA ARG A 80 -1.95 17.88 -18.38
C ARG A 80 -2.77 18.92 -19.12
N ASP A 81 -2.80 20.12 -18.57
CA ASP A 81 -3.36 21.29 -19.25
C ASP A 81 -2.42 21.83 -20.35
N LYS A 82 -2.81 22.95 -20.97
CA LYS A 82 -2.06 23.60 -22.04
C LYS A 82 -0.71 24.16 -21.54
N ASP A 83 -0.62 24.45 -20.26
CA ASP A 83 0.57 25.01 -19.60
C ASP A 83 1.45 23.91 -18.98
N GLY A 84 1.09 22.64 -19.20
CA GLY A 84 1.82 21.46 -18.72
C GLY A 84 1.55 21.13 -17.24
N GLN A 85 0.61 21.79 -16.58
CA GLN A 85 0.25 21.50 -15.19
C GLN A 85 -0.55 20.22 -15.09
N LEU A 86 -0.30 19.46 -14.03
CA LEU A 86 -0.99 18.21 -13.75
C LEU A 86 -2.42 18.48 -13.27
N ILE A 87 -3.40 17.93 -14.00
CA ILE A 87 -4.80 17.92 -13.60
C ILE A 87 -5.15 16.52 -13.12
N ILE A 88 -5.63 16.42 -11.89
CA ILE A 88 -6.11 15.16 -11.29
C ILE A 88 -7.63 15.18 -11.28
N SER A 89 -8.25 14.22 -11.94
CA SER A 89 -9.70 14.09 -12.02
C SER A 89 -10.14 12.79 -11.33
N PRO A 90 -10.94 12.86 -10.25
CA PRO A 90 -11.47 11.67 -9.61
C PRO A 90 -12.58 11.06 -10.46
N LEU A 91 -12.50 9.74 -10.69
CA LEU A 91 -13.55 8.93 -11.30
C LEU A 91 -14.15 8.01 -10.25
N LYS A 92 -15.47 8.08 -10.10
CA LYS A 92 -16.22 7.19 -9.22
C LYS A 92 -16.26 5.77 -9.79
N ILE A 93 -16.00 4.79 -8.93
CA ILE A 93 -16.14 3.36 -9.23
C ILE A 93 -17.23 2.81 -8.33
N GLU A 94 -18.28 2.25 -8.92
CA GLU A 94 -19.42 1.72 -8.16
C GLU A 94 -19.27 0.24 -7.82
N LYS A 95 -18.62 -0.52 -8.68
CA LYS A 95 -18.44 -1.97 -8.53
C LYS A 95 -17.17 -2.46 -9.24
N HIS A 96 -16.70 -3.63 -8.79
CA HIS A 96 -15.66 -4.42 -9.46
C HIS A 96 -16.25 -5.76 -9.90
N GLN A 97 -15.84 -6.25 -11.08
CA GLN A 97 -16.39 -7.47 -11.66
C GLN A 97 -15.31 -8.31 -12.33
N VAL A 98 -15.24 -9.61 -11.98
CA VAL A 98 -14.41 -10.62 -12.64
C VAL A 98 -15.25 -11.86 -12.89
N GLY A 99 -15.46 -12.19 -14.18
CA GLY A 99 -16.36 -13.25 -14.57
C GLY A 99 -17.78 -12.99 -14.03
N ASN A 100 -18.32 -13.94 -13.29
CA ASN A 100 -19.63 -13.84 -12.65
C ASN A 100 -19.61 -13.20 -11.25
N LYS A 101 -18.42 -12.89 -10.72
CA LYS A 101 -18.29 -12.31 -9.40
C LYS A 101 -18.28 -10.78 -9.47
N THR A 102 -19.23 -10.17 -8.77
CA THR A 102 -19.33 -8.71 -8.63
C THR A 102 -19.33 -8.34 -7.17
N ILE A 103 -18.57 -7.32 -6.82
CA ILE A 103 -18.59 -6.71 -5.47
C ILE A 103 -18.79 -5.20 -5.59
N PRO A 104 -19.47 -4.55 -4.62
CA PRO A 104 -19.52 -3.09 -4.58
C PRO A 104 -18.14 -2.52 -4.28
N SER A 105 -17.83 -1.35 -4.85
CA SER A 105 -16.69 -0.53 -4.51
C SER A 105 -17.06 0.46 -3.40
N GLY A 106 -16.08 1.16 -2.82
CA GLY A 106 -16.35 2.10 -1.74
C GLY A 106 -16.63 1.40 -0.42
N TYR A 107 -15.73 0.53 0.01
CA TYR A 107 -15.85 -0.26 1.24
C TYR A 107 -16.20 0.59 2.47
N PHE A 108 -15.58 1.76 2.63
CA PHE A 108 -15.83 2.66 3.77
C PHE A 108 -17.20 3.35 3.74
N PHE A 109 -17.94 3.22 2.65
CA PHE A 109 -19.28 3.79 2.49
C PHE A 109 -20.39 2.73 2.51
N GLN A 110 -20.04 1.48 2.82
CA GLN A 110 -21.00 0.40 3.01
C GLN A 110 -21.59 0.45 4.44
N ASP A 111 -22.76 -0.16 4.59
CA ASP A 111 -23.44 -0.28 5.89
C ASP A 111 -22.50 -0.92 6.92
N GLU A 112 -22.53 -0.40 8.15
CA GLU A 112 -21.70 -0.80 9.30
C GLU A 112 -20.18 -0.54 9.14
N ALA A 113 -19.71 -0.06 7.98
CA ALA A 113 -18.29 0.22 7.78
C ALA A 113 -17.76 1.36 8.66
N GLU A 114 -18.65 2.24 9.17
CA GLU A 114 -18.28 3.31 10.11
C GLU A 114 -17.70 2.78 11.44
N ASN A 115 -17.88 1.50 11.73
CA ASN A 115 -17.26 0.84 12.88
C ASN A 115 -15.79 0.43 12.63
N ILE A 116 -15.32 0.53 11.39
CA ILE A 116 -13.90 0.29 11.03
C ILE A 116 -13.22 1.64 10.92
N SER A 117 -12.14 1.83 11.69
CA SER A 117 -11.43 3.12 11.74
C SER A 117 -10.48 3.32 10.56
N ALA A 118 -9.82 2.26 10.14
CA ALA A 118 -8.86 2.30 9.05
C ALA A 118 -8.53 0.88 8.55
N VAL A 119 -7.88 0.82 7.38
CA VAL A 119 -7.18 -0.36 6.88
C VAL A 119 -5.69 -0.05 6.84
N LEU A 120 -4.88 -0.85 7.54
CA LEU A 120 -3.42 -0.80 7.49
C LEU A 120 -2.94 -1.82 6.46
N PHE A 121 -2.21 -1.36 5.47
CA PHE A 121 -1.68 -2.18 4.39
C PHE A 121 -0.16 -2.25 4.44
N SER A 122 0.39 -3.45 4.22
CA SER A 122 1.83 -3.67 4.07
C SER A 122 2.13 -4.36 2.75
N SER A 123 2.96 -3.73 1.94
CA SER A 123 3.61 -4.35 0.78
C SER A 123 5.07 -4.76 1.06
N SER A 124 5.57 -4.48 2.27
CA SER A 124 7.01 -4.55 2.58
C SER A 124 7.38 -5.56 3.66
N GLY A 125 6.43 -6.37 4.16
CA GLY A 125 6.67 -7.39 5.18
C GLY A 125 7.39 -8.63 4.64
N THR A 126 8.55 -8.47 3.99
CA THR A 126 9.29 -9.52 3.28
C THR A 126 10.50 -10.01 4.08
N ILE A 127 10.94 -11.25 3.79
CA ILE A 127 12.20 -11.81 4.31
C ILE A 127 13.37 -10.87 4.00
N SER A 128 13.40 -10.27 2.82
CA SER A 128 14.43 -9.30 2.44
C SER A 128 14.49 -8.10 3.38
N LYS A 129 13.34 -7.57 3.79
CA LYS A 129 13.29 -6.46 4.77
C LYS A 129 13.79 -6.90 6.14
N PHE A 130 13.36 -8.06 6.63
CA PHE A 130 13.87 -8.62 7.89
C PHE A 130 15.39 -8.76 7.85
N ASN A 131 15.94 -9.29 6.76
CA ASN A 131 17.39 -9.45 6.59
C ASN A 131 18.11 -8.09 6.57
N ARG A 132 17.56 -7.07 5.91
CA ARG A 132 18.15 -5.72 5.89
C ARG A 132 18.16 -5.09 7.27
N ILE A 133 17.07 -5.16 8.00
CA ILE A 133 17.00 -4.64 9.37
C ILE A 133 17.94 -5.41 10.30
N GLY A 134 18.05 -6.74 10.13
CA GLY A 134 19.04 -7.55 10.84
C GLY A 134 20.48 -7.11 10.53
N ARG A 135 20.80 -6.85 9.25
CA ARG A 135 22.13 -6.34 8.84
C ARG A 135 22.42 -4.96 9.41
N GLN A 136 21.46 -4.07 9.40
CA GLN A 136 21.52 -2.75 10.02
C GLN A 136 21.80 -2.83 11.55
N ALA A 137 21.27 -3.84 12.20
CA ALA A 137 21.51 -4.12 13.62
C ALA A 137 22.85 -4.85 13.88
N GLY A 138 23.69 -5.05 12.88
CA GLY A 138 24.99 -5.70 13.00
C GLY A 138 24.99 -7.22 12.91
N TYR A 139 23.85 -7.83 12.53
CA TYR A 139 23.76 -9.29 12.36
C TYR A 139 24.09 -9.74 10.94
N GLY A 140 24.45 -11.02 10.82
CA GLY A 140 24.72 -11.69 9.55
C GLY A 140 26.23 -11.79 9.25
N PRO A 141 26.60 -12.60 8.22
CA PRO A 141 27.99 -12.88 7.89
C PRO A 141 28.66 -11.68 7.21
N GLU A 142 29.92 -11.40 7.58
CA GLU A 142 30.70 -10.26 7.05
C GLU A 142 30.97 -10.34 5.55
N ASN A 143 31.06 -11.56 5.02
CA ASN A 143 31.33 -11.79 3.59
C ASN A 143 30.09 -11.67 2.68
N ILE A 144 29.00 -11.17 3.20
CA ILE A 144 27.81 -10.85 2.39
C ILE A 144 27.61 -9.35 2.32
N ILE A 145 27.65 -8.79 1.12
CA ILE A 145 27.22 -7.41 0.85
C ILE A 145 25.74 -7.47 0.46
N MET A 146 24.95 -6.63 1.11
CA MET A 146 23.53 -6.49 0.84
C MET A 146 23.27 -5.12 0.20
N HIS A 147 22.76 -5.12 -1.03
CA HIS A 147 22.45 -3.90 -1.78
C HIS A 147 20.96 -3.76 -1.98
N ARG A 148 20.39 -2.63 -1.51
CA ARG A 148 18.98 -2.27 -1.65
C ARG A 148 18.80 -1.24 -2.75
N PHE A 149 17.80 -1.43 -3.62
CA PHE A 149 17.45 -0.47 -4.66
C PHE A 149 15.96 -0.54 -4.98
N GLY A 150 15.44 0.50 -5.63
CA GLY A 150 14.02 0.57 -5.98
C GLY A 150 13.59 1.96 -6.39
N THR A 151 12.30 2.21 -6.22
CA THR A 151 11.68 3.51 -6.48
C THR A 151 10.95 3.99 -5.23
N CYS A 152 10.98 5.31 -4.99
CA CYS A 152 10.29 5.96 -3.88
C CYS A 152 9.54 7.19 -4.37
N HIS A 153 8.68 7.73 -3.49
CA HIS A 153 7.99 8.98 -3.75
C HIS A 153 8.98 10.11 -4.04
N ASP A 154 8.68 10.91 -5.05
CA ASP A 154 9.35 12.17 -5.31
C ASP A 154 8.45 13.30 -4.78
N HIS A 155 8.96 14.08 -3.83
CA HIS A 155 8.24 15.20 -3.23
C HIS A 155 8.20 16.46 -4.09
N ASP A 156 8.83 16.43 -5.29
CA ASP A 156 8.64 17.50 -6.27
C ASP A 156 7.19 17.43 -6.80
N PRO A 157 6.35 18.47 -6.60
CA PRO A 157 4.97 18.47 -7.08
C PRO A 157 4.83 18.37 -8.60
N ASN A 158 5.92 18.62 -9.35
CA ASN A 158 5.97 18.47 -10.81
C ASN A 158 6.51 17.11 -11.26
N ALA A 159 6.97 16.26 -10.34
CA ALA A 159 7.48 14.94 -10.67
C ALA A 159 6.39 14.06 -11.27
N PHE A 160 6.67 13.50 -12.44
CA PHE A 160 5.77 12.55 -13.11
C PHE A 160 6.17 11.08 -12.85
N LEU A 161 7.43 10.85 -12.56
CA LEU A 161 7.99 9.53 -12.30
C LEU A 161 8.50 9.46 -10.86
N PRO A 162 8.45 8.28 -10.23
CA PRO A 162 9.05 8.09 -8.92
C PRO A 162 10.57 8.25 -8.98
N LYS A 163 11.15 8.72 -7.89
CA LYS A 163 12.59 8.82 -7.70
C LYS A 163 13.20 7.44 -7.54
N GLN A 164 14.35 7.19 -8.16
CA GLN A 164 15.13 5.97 -7.95
C GLN A 164 16.04 6.11 -6.74
N PHE A 165 16.24 5.02 -6.02
CA PHE A 165 17.22 4.93 -4.94
C PHE A 165 18.04 3.63 -5.03
N ALA A 166 19.29 3.69 -4.57
CA ALA A 166 20.15 2.53 -4.43
C ALA A 166 21.21 2.78 -3.35
N TYR A 167 21.43 1.83 -2.46
CA TYR A 167 22.45 1.90 -1.43
C TYR A 167 22.85 0.53 -0.87
N THR A 168 24.05 0.45 -0.30
CA THR A 168 24.51 -0.72 0.44
C THR A 168 23.99 -0.65 1.87
N VAL A 169 23.39 -1.75 2.33
CA VAL A 169 22.88 -1.85 3.70
C VAL A 169 24.04 -2.07 4.67
N THR A 170 24.18 -1.16 5.62
CA THR A 170 25.21 -1.16 6.65
C THR A 170 24.58 -0.90 8.03
N THR A 171 25.38 -0.90 9.08
CA THR A 171 24.95 -0.50 10.43
C THR A 171 24.53 0.97 10.53
N ASN A 172 24.91 1.81 9.55
CA ASN A 172 24.51 3.22 9.47
C ASN A 172 23.21 3.42 8.64
N SER A 173 22.64 2.35 8.09
CA SER A 173 21.33 2.44 7.43
C SER A 173 20.25 2.73 8.46
N ASN A 174 19.13 3.32 8.02
CA ASN A 174 18.06 3.78 8.90
C ASN A 174 16.68 3.28 8.48
N GLU A 175 16.62 2.13 7.78
CA GLU A 175 15.33 1.53 7.42
C GLU A 175 14.52 1.21 8.67
N THR A 176 13.25 1.62 8.69
CA THR A 176 12.34 1.37 9.81
C THR A 176 11.31 0.29 9.47
N TRP A 177 10.72 -0.31 10.49
CA TRP A 177 9.61 -1.24 10.31
C TRP A 177 8.40 -0.56 9.66
N GLY A 178 8.21 0.74 9.88
CA GLY A 178 7.14 1.54 9.31
C GLY A 178 7.25 1.80 7.81
N GLU A 179 8.45 1.74 7.23
CA GLU A 179 8.62 1.93 5.79
C GLU A 179 7.76 0.95 4.98
N GLY A 180 7.05 1.48 3.98
CA GLY A 180 6.15 0.70 3.12
C GLY A 180 4.84 0.28 3.79
N LEU A 181 4.53 0.79 4.98
CA LEU A 181 3.19 0.72 5.54
C LEU A 181 2.35 1.90 5.06
N SER A 182 1.07 1.64 4.80
CA SER A 182 0.06 2.65 4.42
C SER A 182 -1.20 2.47 5.26
N MET A 183 -1.64 3.54 5.90
CA MET A 183 -2.90 3.62 6.64
C MET A 183 -3.94 4.31 5.78
N PHE A 184 -5.02 3.61 5.45
CA PHE A 184 -6.17 4.16 4.75
C PHE A 184 -7.25 4.48 5.77
N HIS A 185 -7.50 5.76 6.02
CA HIS A 185 -8.45 6.22 7.02
C HIS A 185 -9.88 6.18 6.49
N ASN A 186 -10.79 5.67 7.31
CA ASN A 186 -12.20 5.72 6.99
C ASN A 186 -12.77 7.13 7.29
N PRO A 187 -13.29 7.86 6.29
CA PRO A 187 -13.83 9.21 6.50
C PRO A 187 -15.07 9.23 7.41
N ASN A 188 -15.75 8.09 7.55
CA ASN A 188 -16.97 7.95 8.35
C ASN A 188 -16.73 7.24 9.68
N ALA A 189 -15.49 7.05 10.12
CA ALA A 189 -15.16 6.27 11.30
C ALA A 189 -15.79 6.84 12.58
N LYS A 190 -16.51 6.01 13.36
CA LYS A 190 -17.01 6.37 14.70
C LYS A 190 -15.87 6.64 15.69
N HIS A 191 -14.76 5.92 15.54
CA HIS A 191 -13.58 6.03 16.39
C HIS A 191 -12.32 6.19 15.48
N PRO A 192 -12.04 7.41 15.01
CA PRO A 192 -10.89 7.66 14.12
C PRO A 192 -9.55 7.30 14.76
N VAL A 193 -8.60 6.83 13.97
CA VAL A 193 -7.21 6.60 14.40
C VAL A 193 -6.44 7.90 14.30
N PRO A 194 -5.85 8.41 15.41
CA PRO A 194 -4.96 9.57 15.34
C PRO A 194 -3.68 9.23 14.55
N GLU A 195 -3.31 10.10 13.60
CA GLU A 195 -2.08 9.95 12.80
C GLU A 195 -0.82 9.84 13.66
N ALA A 196 -0.80 10.58 14.77
CA ALA A 196 0.33 10.61 15.72
C ALA A 196 0.67 9.25 16.35
N LEU A 197 -0.23 8.25 16.29
CA LEU A 197 0.06 6.89 16.73
C LEU A 197 0.97 6.13 15.75
N PHE A 198 1.07 6.58 14.50
CA PHE A 198 1.84 5.92 13.45
C PHE A 198 2.63 6.95 12.63
N PRO A 199 3.56 7.71 13.24
CA PRO A 199 4.14 8.90 12.61
C PRO A 199 5.08 8.61 11.43
N SER A 200 5.51 7.36 11.23
CA SER A 200 6.52 6.98 10.22
C SER A 200 5.96 6.19 9.06
N ILE A 201 4.64 6.20 8.87
CA ILE A 201 3.97 5.49 7.77
C ILE A 201 3.24 6.46 6.84
N ALA A 202 2.81 5.99 5.68
CA ALA A 202 1.94 6.78 4.82
C ALA A 202 0.50 6.78 5.35
N HIS A 203 -0.15 7.96 5.32
CA HIS A 203 -1.56 8.11 5.68
C HIS A 203 -2.35 8.61 4.47
N HIS A 204 -3.46 7.96 4.17
CA HIS A 204 -4.35 8.29 3.05
C HIS A 204 -5.73 8.63 3.58
N TYR A 205 -6.25 9.77 3.15
CA TYR A 205 -7.55 10.31 3.53
C TYR A 205 -8.41 10.52 2.29
N TYR A 206 -9.72 10.42 2.46
CA TYR A 206 -10.67 10.81 1.46
C TYR A 206 -11.25 12.18 1.82
N ASP A 207 -11.02 13.15 0.97
CA ASP A 207 -11.52 14.50 1.14
C ASP A 207 -12.14 15.02 -0.16
N ASN A 208 -13.43 15.40 -0.12
CA ASN A 208 -14.17 16.00 -1.22
C ASN A 208 -14.02 15.26 -2.57
N GLY A 209 -14.07 13.93 -2.56
CA GLY A 209 -13.94 13.10 -3.76
C GLY A 209 -12.51 12.80 -4.18
N GLN A 210 -11.52 13.30 -3.46
CA GLN A 210 -10.10 13.11 -3.75
C GLN A 210 -9.40 12.33 -2.63
N ILE A 211 -8.28 11.71 -2.96
CA ILE A 211 -7.39 11.09 -1.98
C ILE A 211 -6.26 12.04 -1.68
N VAL A 212 -6.18 12.45 -0.42
CA VAL A 212 -5.07 13.23 0.13
C VAL A 212 -4.13 12.29 0.87
N SER A 213 -2.84 12.37 0.58
CA SER A 213 -1.83 11.48 1.18
C SER A 213 -0.78 12.28 1.93
N HIS A 214 -0.58 11.95 3.20
CA HIS A 214 0.55 12.40 3.99
C HIS A 214 1.62 11.32 3.95
N LEU A 215 2.70 11.57 3.24
CA LEU A 215 3.76 10.59 3.03
C LEU A 215 4.99 10.97 3.88
N PRO A 216 5.68 9.98 4.49
CA PRO A 216 6.96 10.21 5.13
C PRO A 216 8.00 10.65 4.11
N GLU A 217 9.09 11.29 4.56
CA GLU A 217 10.18 11.76 3.69
C GLU A 217 10.69 10.68 2.73
N PHE A 218 10.77 9.45 3.20
CA PHE A 218 11.11 8.30 2.37
C PHE A 218 9.94 7.30 2.36
N HIS A 219 9.23 7.23 1.23
CA HIS A 219 8.14 6.28 1.02
C HIS A 219 8.43 5.42 -0.22
N PRO A 220 8.90 4.16 -0.05
CA PRO A 220 9.22 3.28 -1.17
C PRO A 220 7.96 2.75 -1.85
N TYR A 221 7.93 2.84 -3.18
CA TYR A 221 6.93 2.18 -4.03
C TYR A 221 7.38 0.78 -4.45
N SER A 222 8.69 0.59 -4.62
CA SER A 222 9.31 -0.70 -4.85
C SER A 222 10.63 -0.81 -4.08
N SER A 223 10.97 -2.01 -3.64
CA SER A 223 12.21 -2.25 -2.90
C SER A 223 12.70 -3.66 -3.15
N MET A 224 13.84 -3.79 -3.79
CA MET A 224 14.52 -5.04 -4.07
C MET A 224 15.84 -5.12 -3.31
N THR A 225 16.32 -6.34 -3.07
CA THR A 225 17.59 -6.59 -2.39
C THR A 225 18.40 -7.63 -3.14
N ILE A 226 19.63 -7.31 -3.44
CA ILE A 226 20.62 -8.26 -3.96
C ILE A 226 21.63 -8.55 -2.85
N ASN A 227 21.90 -9.83 -2.62
CA ASN A 227 22.94 -10.31 -1.74
C ASN A 227 24.12 -10.81 -2.59
N MET A 228 25.29 -10.23 -2.37
CA MET A 228 26.52 -10.61 -3.07
C MET A 228 27.48 -11.22 -2.06
N LYS A 229 27.98 -12.43 -2.34
CA LYS A 229 29.04 -13.05 -1.56
C LYS A 229 30.37 -12.54 -2.04
N ILE A 230 31.21 -12.04 -1.12
CA ILE A 230 32.61 -11.73 -1.39
C ILE A 230 33.40 -13.01 -1.12
N GLU A 231 34.17 -13.47 -2.10
CA GLU A 231 35.17 -14.49 -1.89
C GLU A 231 36.35 -13.86 -1.15
N ALA A 232 36.78 -14.53 -0.10
CA ALA A 232 37.92 -14.09 0.72
C ALA A 232 39.27 -14.39 -0.01
#